data_3048b2c7c62e75927d7fabcfd618c452
#
_entry.id   3048b2c7c62e75927d7fabcfd618c452
#
_cell.length_a   1.000
_cell.length_b   1.000
_cell.length_c   1.000
_cell.angle_alpha   90.00
_cell.angle_beta   90.00
_cell.angle_gamma   90.00
#
_symmetry.space_group_name_H-M   'P 1'
#
loop_
_entity.id
_entity.type
_entity.pdbx_description
1 polymer ?
#
loop_
_entity_poly.entity_id
_entity_poly.type
_entity_poly.pdbx_seq_one_letter_code
_entity_poly.pdbx_strand_id
1 'polypeptide(L)'
;DTSDKYLSNDYVSEITDINELTYDILRHPFNYTMSDILNLRCDINVLSLNLYENVRGHLRDSHMDFHIYTLWSWFMMGDIYETYMVSSHEYSLREIVTIVKVYKLVSHLKIYQTPCQQPIHYNKYLSRMMTAISNQKQLSSIPNRDDIMRFIYRVYIQKQNIKPPIVSIDSKQARILSQLCEICYHCRITPTRFHKLFP
;
A
#
# COMPACT_ATOMS: atom_id res chain seq x y z
N ASP A 1 -5.45 34.14 -26.95
CA ASP A 1 -5.08 32.88 -27.63
C ASP A 1 -4.32 32.00 -26.67
N THR A 2 -5.06 31.39 -25.77
CA THR A 2 -4.54 30.28 -24.93
C THR A 2 -4.83 29.00 -25.71
N SER A 3 -3.87 28.60 -26.53
CA SER A 3 -3.91 27.31 -27.19
C SER A 3 -3.84 26.21 -26.10
N ASP A 4 -4.99 25.59 -25.84
CA ASP A 4 -5.10 24.31 -25.18
C ASP A 4 -4.24 23.30 -25.95
N LYS A 5 -3.01 23.11 -25.52
CA LYS A 5 -2.25 21.92 -25.86
C LYS A 5 -2.92 20.74 -25.15
N TYR A 6 -3.88 20.13 -25.81
CA TYR A 6 -4.25 18.76 -25.53
C TYR A 6 -2.99 17.92 -25.67
N LEU A 7 -2.39 17.56 -24.56
CA LEU A 7 -1.32 16.58 -24.52
C LEU A 7 -1.90 15.30 -25.13
N SER A 8 -1.34 14.91 -26.26
CA SER A 8 -1.77 13.74 -27.02
C SER A 8 -1.66 12.49 -26.16
N ASN A 9 -2.48 11.48 -26.45
CA ASN A 9 -2.48 10.15 -25.84
C ASN A 9 -1.10 9.46 -25.81
N ASP A 10 -0.11 10.00 -26.52
CA ASP A 10 1.25 9.46 -26.60
C ASP A 10 2.08 9.72 -25.32
N TYR A 11 1.72 10.74 -24.51
CA TYR A 11 2.50 11.09 -23.32
C TYR A 11 2.47 10.01 -22.22
N VAL A 12 1.31 9.39 -22.02
CA VAL A 12 1.14 8.37 -20.97
C VAL A 12 1.82 7.04 -21.32
N SER A 13 2.09 6.79 -22.61
CA SER A 13 2.74 5.56 -23.06
C SER A 13 4.25 5.50 -22.80
N GLU A 14 4.88 6.66 -22.53
CA GLU A 14 6.34 6.74 -22.29
C GLU A 14 6.73 6.59 -20.82
N ILE A 15 5.81 6.78 -19.86
CA ILE A 15 6.12 6.66 -18.44
C ILE A 15 6.17 5.17 -18.05
N THR A 16 7.37 4.61 -17.98
CA THR A 16 7.61 3.21 -17.60
C THR A 16 7.87 3.03 -16.10
N ASP A 17 8.30 4.08 -15.37
CA ASP A 17 8.57 4.02 -13.94
C ASP A 17 7.30 4.37 -13.13
N ILE A 18 6.87 3.42 -12.30
CA ILE A 18 5.71 3.59 -11.40
C ILE A 18 5.91 4.79 -10.45
N ASN A 19 7.13 5.10 -10.06
CA ASN A 19 7.41 6.21 -9.18
C ASN A 19 7.20 7.56 -9.89
N GLU A 20 7.66 7.68 -11.13
CA GLU A 20 7.42 8.85 -11.97
C GLU A 20 5.93 9.03 -12.25
N LEU A 21 5.23 7.93 -12.57
CA LEU A 21 3.80 7.92 -12.78
C LEU A 21 3.03 8.35 -11.51
N THR A 22 3.43 7.86 -10.33
CA THR A 22 2.86 8.28 -9.05
C THR A 22 3.03 9.78 -8.83
N TYR A 23 4.23 10.29 -9.11
CA TYR A 23 4.55 11.69 -8.99
C TYR A 23 3.70 12.55 -9.93
N ASP A 24 3.57 12.15 -11.18
CA ASP A 24 2.82 12.90 -12.16
C ASP A 24 1.31 12.92 -11.87
N ILE A 25 0.73 11.78 -11.50
CA ILE A 25 -0.68 11.69 -11.11
C ILE A 25 -0.99 12.59 -9.91
N LEU A 26 -0.14 12.59 -8.89
CA LEU A 26 -0.36 13.39 -7.68
C LEU A 26 -0.25 14.89 -7.93
N ARG A 27 0.59 15.32 -8.86
CA ARG A 27 0.78 16.74 -9.18
C ARG A 27 -0.16 17.25 -10.26
N HIS A 28 -0.45 16.41 -11.23
CA HIS A 28 -1.20 16.77 -12.43
C HIS A 28 -2.41 15.84 -12.67
N PRO A 29 -3.31 15.65 -11.67
CA PRO A 29 -4.41 14.68 -11.80
C PRO A 29 -5.37 15.01 -12.97
N PHE A 30 -5.43 16.28 -13.40
CA PHE A 30 -6.26 16.72 -14.53
C PHE A 30 -5.80 16.16 -15.88
N ASN A 31 -4.53 15.75 -15.99
CA ASN A 31 -3.98 15.18 -17.23
C ASN A 31 -4.46 13.74 -17.47
N TYR A 32 -5.07 13.10 -16.47
CA TYR A 32 -5.46 11.70 -16.55
C TYR A 32 -6.96 11.54 -16.69
N THR A 33 -7.41 11.02 -17.81
CA THR A 33 -8.79 10.58 -18.01
C THR A 33 -9.00 9.17 -17.46
N MET A 34 -10.25 8.71 -17.43
CA MET A 34 -10.56 7.33 -17.08
C MET A 34 -9.91 6.35 -18.07
N SER A 35 -9.93 6.71 -19.36
CA SER A 35 -9.32 5.88 -20.41
C SER A 35 -7.80 5.75 -20.22
N ASP A 36 -7.12 6.84 -19.86
CA ASP A 36 -5.68 6.80 -19.62
C ASP A 36 -5.34 5.87 -18.47
N ILE A 37 -6.10 5.96 -17.37
CA ILE A 37 -5.90 5.09 -16.19
C ILE A 37 -6.16 3.62 -16.53
N LEU A 38 -7.17 3.31 -17.33
CA LEU A 38 -7.46 1.91 -17.73
C LEU A 38 -6.40 1.34 -18.67
N ASN A 39 -5.75 2.18 -19.44
CA ASN A 39 -4.70 1.78 -20.40
C ASN A 39 -3.29 1.71 -19.76
N LEU A 40 -3.14 2.00 -18.47
CA LEU A 40 -1.85 1.91 -17.79
C LEU A 40 -1.27 0.48 -17.85
N ARG A 41 -0.01 0.39 -18.30
CA ARG A 41 0.74 -0.87 -18.40
C ARG A 41 1.69 -1.05 -17.21
N CYS A 42 1.19 -0.89 -15.99
CA CYS A 42 1.97 -1.03 -14.77
C CYS A 42 1.26 -1.95 -13.76
N ASP A 43 1.94 -2.24 -12.67
CA ASP A 43 1.32 -2.94 -11.53
C ASP A 43 0.41 -1.96 -10.77
N ILE A 44 -0.90 -2.12 -10.97
CA ILE A 44 -1.95 -1.28 -10.38
C ILE A 44 -1.91 -1.33 -8.84
N ASN A 45 -1.50 -2.43 -8.26
CA ASN A 45 -1.42 -2.53 -6.80
C ASN A 45 -0.29 -1.70 -6.25
N VAL A 46 0.89 -1.78 -6.85
CA VAL A 46 2.05 -0.96 -6.46
C VAL A 46 1.73 0.52 -6.68
N LEU A 47 1.15 0.87 -7.82
CA LEU A 47 0.74 2.24 -8.12
C LEU A 47 -0.27 2.76 -7.10
N SER A 48 -1.33 2.00 -6.83
CA SER A 48 -2.38 2.41 -5.88
C SER A 48 -1.81 2.63 -4.49
N LEU A 49 -0.97 1.73 -3.99
CA LEU A 49 -0.33 1.87 -2.69
C LEU A 49 0.53 3.13 -2.62
N ASN A 50 1.36 3.39 -3.63
CA ASN A 50 2.18 4.62 -3.69
C ASN A 50 1.30 5.89 -3.68
N LEU A 51 0.20 5.88 -4.42
CA LEU A 51 -0.74 7.00 -4.45
C LEU A 51 -1.38 7.22 -3.07
N TYR A 52 -1.89 6.17 -2.43
CA TYR A 52 -2.55 6.28 -1.12
C TYR A 52 -1.61 6.72 0.00
N GLU A 53 -0.35 6.33 -0.03
CA GLU A 53 0.64 6.78 0.96
C GLU A 53 0.94 8.29 0.85
N ASN A 54 0.92 8.83 -0.36
CA ASN A 54 1.34 10.21 -0.61
C ASN A 54 0.17 11.20 -0.75
N VAL A 55 -1.06 10.72 -0.99
CA VAL A 55 -2.22 11.57 -1.31
C VAL A 55 -2.54 12.58 -0.21
N ARG A 56 -2.27 12.26 1.05
CA ARG A 56 -2.57 13.15 2.19
C ARG A 56 -1.92 14.52 2.04
N GLY A 57 -0.67 14.57 1.58
CA GLY A 57 0.05 15.83 1.37
C GLY A 57 -0.48 16.68 0.22
N HIS A 58 -1.36 16.13 -0.60
CA HIS A 58 -1.95 16.78 -1.78
C HIS A 58 -3.44 17.16 -1.60
N LEU A 59 -4.01 16.87 -0.43
CA LEU A 59 -5.40 17.20 -0.11
C LEU A 59 -5.49 18.44 0.78
N ARG A 60 -6.62 19.13 0.70
CA ARG A 60 -6.92 20.26 1.60
C ARG A 60 -7.07 19.76 3.02
N ASP A 61 -6.50 20.49 3.99
CA ASP A 61 -6.60 20.13 5.42
C ASP A 61 -8.03 20.17 5.95
N SER A 62 -8.91 21.00 5.32
CA SER A 62 -10.31 21.04 5.68
C SER A 62 -10.96 19.66 5.42
N HIS A 63 -11.52 19.07 6.47
CA HIS A 63 -12.19 17.77 6.40
C HIS A 63 -11.27 16.56 6.07
N MET A 64 -10.03 16.59 6.52
CA MET A 64 -9.04 15.52 6.27
C MET A 64 -9.56 14.13 6.65
N ASP A 65 -10.28 14.02 7.78
CA ASP A 65 -10.85 12.73 8.23
C ASP A 65 -11.85 12.17 7.19
N PHE A 66 -12.67 13.05 6.61
CA PHE A 66 -13.60 12.66 5.55
C PHE A 66 -12.85 12.18 4.30
N HIS A 67 -11.78 12.88 3.90
CA HIS A 67 -10.97 12.49 2.75
C HIS A 67 -10.32 11.12 2.97
N ILE A 68 -9.69 10.93 4.13
CA ILE A 68 -9.03 9.67 4.47
C ILE A 68 -10.05 8.53 4.51
N TYR A 69 -11.19 8.71 5.19
CA TYR A 69 -12.23 7.70 5.25
C TYR A 69 -12.74 7.30 3.85
N THR A 70 -13.02 8.28 3.00
CA THR A 70 -13.52 8.05 1.64
C THR A 70 -12.50 7.28 0.80
N LEU A 71 -11.24 7.70 0.82
CA LEU A 71 -10.17 7.05 0.08
C LEU A 71 -9.95 5.61 0.56
N TRP A 72 -9.86 5.39 1.86
CA TRP A 72 -9.70 4.05 2.43
C TRP A 72 -10.87 3.12 2.09
N SER A 73 -12.11 3.63 2.09
CA SER A 73 -13.27 2.85 1.69
C SER A 73 -13.15 2.34 0.25
N TRP A 74 -12.68 3.17 -0.67
CA TRP A 74 -12.44 2.76 -2.06
C TRP A 74 -11.29 1.76 -2.16
N PHE A 75 -10.21 2.00 -1.44
CA PHE A 75 -9.06 1.09 -1.44
C PHE A 75 -9.47 -0.31 -0.95
N MET A 76 -10.16 -0.40 0.19
CA MET A 76 -10.66 -1.67 0.72
C MET A 76 -11.65 -2.35 -0.23
N MET A 77 -12.54 -1.59 -0.88
CA MET A 77 -13.45 -2.14 -1.90
C MET A 77 -12.66 -2.72 -3.08
N GLY A 78 -11.62 -2.03 -3.53
CA GLY A 78 -10.73 -2.53 -4.57
C GLY A 78 -10.03 -3.83 -4.18
N ASP A 79 -9.59 -3.97 -2.92
CA ASP A 79 -8.98 -5.21 -2.41
C ASP A 79 -9.98 -6.38 -2.38
N ILE A 80 -11.25 -6.11 -2.06
CA ILE A 80 -12.31 -7.12 -2.11
C ILE A 80 -12.52 -7.60 -3.55
N TYR A 81 -12.64 -6.68 -4.51
CA TYR A 81 -12.80 -7.03 -5.93
C TYR A 81 -11.58 -7.78 -6.46
N GLU A 82 -10.37 -7.36 -6.09
CA GLU A 82 -9.16 -8.05 -6.49
C GLU A 82 -9.09 -9.47 -5.92
N THR A 83 -9.40 -9.64 -4.63
CA THR A 83 -9.45 -10.96 -4.00
C THR A 83 -10.47 -11.86 -4.69
N TYR A 84 -11.64 -11.33 -5.02
CA TYR A 84 -12.64 -12.07 -5.78
C TYR A 84 -12.15 -12.42 -7.19
N MET A 85 -11.59 -11.45 -7.91
CA MET A 85 -11.02 -11.65 -9.25
C MET A 85 -10.01 -12.80 -9.29
N VAL A 86 -9.10 -12.82 -8.31
CA VAL A 86 -8.05 -13.86 -8.23
C VAL A 86 -8.65 -15.20 -7.84
N SER A 87 -9.55 -15.25 -6.85
CA SER A 87 -10.14 -16.50 -6.35
C SER A 87 -11.10 -17.16 -7.33
N SER A 88 -11.84 -16.36 -8.11
CA SER A 88 -12.79 -16.85 -9.11
C SER A 88 -12.20 -16.98 -10.52
N HIS A 89 -10.94 -16.55 -10.71
CA HIS A 89 -10.28 -16.44 -12.04
C HIS A 89 -11.04 -15.51 -13.01
N GLU A 90 -11.79 -14.54 -12.49
CA GLU A 90 -12.63 -13.61 -13.28
C GLU A 90 -11.83 -12.32 -13.60
N TYR A 91 -10.87 -12.42 -14.49
CA TYR A 91 -9.96 -11.31 -14.82
C TYR A 91 -10.61 -10.13 -15.55
N SER A 92 -11.86 -10.24 -15.99
CA SER A 92 -12.65 -9.12 -16.53
C SER A 92 -12.88 -8.02 -15.46
N LEU A 93 -12.78 -8.35 -14.18
CA LEU A 93 -12.89 -7.39 -13.07
C LEU A 93 -11.67 -6.47 -12.92
N ARG A 94 -10.59 -6.70 -13.68
CA ARG A 94 -9.36 -5.88 -13.61
C ARG A 94 -9.66 -4.39 -13.82
N GLU A 95 -10.53 -4.05 -14.77
CA GLU A 95 -10.92 -2.67 -15.03
C GLU A 95 -11.63 -2.05 -13.83
N ILE A 96 -12.54 -2.79 -13.18
CA ILE A 96 -13.25 -2.35 -11.98
C ILE A 96 -12.26 -2.10 -10.84
N VAL A 97 -11.31 -3.02 -10.61
CA VAL A 97 -10.25 -2.86 -9.61
C VAL A 97 -9.43 -1.58 -9.90
N THR A 98 -9.05 -1.35 -11.15
CA THR A 98 -8.29 -0.17 -11.56
C THR A 98 -9.09 1.13 -11.34
N ILE A 99 -10.38 1.12 -11.70
CA ILE A 99 -11.26 2.27 -11.47
C ILE A 99 -11.35 2.58 -9.98
N VAL A 100 -11.61 1.57 -9.16
CA VAL A 100 -11.84 1.77 -7.72
C VAL A 100 -10.56 2.16 -6.99
N LYS A 101 -9.44 1.50 -7.28
CA LYS A 101 -8.16 1.76 -6.59
C LYS A 101 -7.44 3.01 -7.08
N VAL A 102 -7.52 3.36 -8.36
CA VAL A 102 -6.73 4.45 -8.94
C VAL A 102 -7.60 5.60 -9.43
N TYR A 103 -8.56 5.36 -10.33
CA TYR A 103 -9.32 6.44 -10.93
C TYR A 103 -10.19 7.22 -9.93
N LYS A 104 -10.78 6.55 -8.93
CA LYS A 104 -11.53 7.22 -7.85
C LYS A 104 -10.65 8.16 -7.04
N LEU A 105 -9.40 7.78 -6.75
CA LEU A 105 -8.44 8.65 -6.09
C LEU A 105 -8.07 9.84 -6.98
N VAL A 106 -7.78 9.62 -8.26
CA VAL A 106 -7.49 10.69 -9.22
C VAL A 106 -8.66 11.67 -9.32
N SER A 107 -9.90 11.16 -9.40
CA SER A 107 -11.11 11.98 -9.41
C SER A 107 -11.28 12.81 -8.15
N HIS A 108 -10.94 12.24 -7.00
CA HIS A 108 -10.99 12.93 -5.71
C HIS A 108 -9.93 14.05 -5.64
N LEU A 109 -8.71 13.78 -6.12
CA LEU A 109 -7.67 14.80 -6.24
C LEU A 109 -8.11 15.97 -7.12
N LYS A 110 -8.75 15.72 -8.26
CA LYS A 110 -9.27 16.80 -9.15
C LYS A 110 -10.17 17.78 -8.43
N ILE A 111 -10.91 17.33 -7.43
CA ILE A 111 -11.86 18.16 -6.69
C ILE A 111 -11.20 18.86 -5.50
N TYR A 112 -10.32 18.16 -4.78
CA TYR A 112 -9.84 18.57 -3.46
C TYR A 112 -8.33 18.84 -3.38
N GLN A 113 -7.63 18.79 -4.51
CA GLN A 113 -6.19 19.02 -4.54
C GLN A 113 -5.82 20.43 -4.05
N THR A 114 -4.73 20.49 -3.30
CA THR A 114 -3.99 21.72 -3.03
C THR A 114 -2.62 21.66 -3.74
N PRO A 115 -2.10 22.79 -4.21
CA PRO A 115 -0.72 22.83 -4.67
C PRO A 115 0.21 22.39 -3.55
N CYS A 116 0.77 21.20 -3.67
CA CYS A 116 1.69 20.65 -2.68
C CYS A 116 3.10 20.58 -3.29
N GLN A 117 4.08 21.09 -2.55
CA GLN A 117 5.49 20.97 -2.89
C GLN A 117 6.20 19.90 -2.06
N GLN A 118 5.45 19.11 -1.29
CA GLN A 118 6.09 18.07 -0.47
C GLN A 118 6.73 17.01 -1.37
N PRO A 119 7.92 16.53 -1.01
CA PRO A 119 8.56 15.44 -1.72
C PRO A 119 7.70 14.19 -1.59
N ILE A 120 7.53 13.46 -2.68
CA ILE A 120 6.86 12.18 -2.68
C ILE A 120 7.76 11.17 -1.97
N HIS A 121 7.25 10.57 -0.92
CA HIS A 121 7.95 9.54 -0.18
C HIS A 121 7.68 8.18 -0.83
N TYR A 122 8.64 7.66 -1.55
CA TYR A 122 8.62 6.25 -1.98
C TYR A 122 8.97 5.39 -0.78
N ASN A 123 7.95 4.77 -0.23
CA ASN A 123 8.12 4.10 1.04
C ASN A 123 8.91 2.80 0.87
N LYS A 124 10.07 2.73 1.51
CA LYS A 124 10.83 1.46 1.65
C LYS A 124 10.00 0.35 2.34
N TYR A 125 8.92 0.73 3.03
CA TYR A 125 7.98 -0.21 3.63
C TYR A 125 7.19 -1.00 2.60
N LEU A 126 6.76 -0.39 1.49
CA LEU A 126 6.07 -1.09 0.41
C LEU A 126 6.94 -2.18 -0.21
N SER A 127 8.19 -1.88 -0.50
CA SER A 127 9.15 -2.88 -0.98
C SER A 127 9.34 -3.99 0.05
N ARG A 128 9.36 -3.67 1.35
CA ARG A 128 9.47 -4.65 2.44
C ARG A 128 8.18 -5.43 2.64
N MET A 129 7.03 -4.79 2.53
CA MET A 129 5.72 -5.44 2.62
C MET A 129 5.49 -6.38 1.44
N MET A 130 5.80 -5.97 0.22
CA MET A 130 5.74 -6.82 -0.96
C MET A 130 6.73 -7.99 -0.85
N THR A 131 7.91 -7.77 -0.31
CA THR A 131 8.85 -8.84 0.01
C THR A 131 8.31 -9.78 1.11
N ALA A 132 7.63 -9.25 2.10
CA ALA A 132 6.98 -10.04 3.14
C ALA A 132 5.78 -10.85 2.59
N ILE A 133 4.97 -10.25 1.71
CA ILE A 133 3.85 -10.92 1.03
C ILE A 133 4.36 -11.97 0.04
N SER A 134 5.38 -11.68 -0.74
CA SER A 134 6.01 -12.66 -1.64
C SER A 134 6.65 -13.82 -0.86
N ASN A 135 7.03 -13.60 0.38
CA ASN A 135 7.47 -14.62 1.33
C ASN A 135 6.29 -15.26 2.11
N GLN A 136 5.06 -15.07 1.71
CA GLN A 136 3.85 -15.58 2.40
C GLN A 136 3.89 -17.11 2.58
N LYS A 137 4.46 -17.86 1.65
CA LYS A 137 4.74 -19.29 1.81
C LYS A 137 5.68 -19.59 2.99
N GLN A 138 6.59 -18.66 3.31
CA GLN A 138 7.50 -18.79 4.44
C GLN A 138 6.84 -18.38 5.75
N LEU A 139 5.88 -17.46 5.72
CA LEU A 139 5.06 -17.09 6.87
C LEU A 139 4.13 -18.22 7.31
N SER A 140 3.54 -18.97 6.36
CA SER A 140 2.71 -20.13 6.67
C SER A 140 3.49 -21.29 7.28
N SER A 141 4.82 -21.32 7.10
CA SER A 141 5.69 -22.34 7.69
C SER A 141 6.15 -22.02 9.13
N ILE A 142 5.83 -20.83 9.65
CA ILE A 142 6.19 -20.46 11.04
C ILE A 142 5.18 -21.12 11.99
N PRO A 143 5.60 -22.08 12.82
CA PRO A 143 4.71 -22.71 13.78
C PRO A 143 4.21 -21.68 14.80
N ASN A 144 2.92 -21.75 15.14
CA ASN A 144 2.28 -20.88 16.14
C ASN A 144 2.46 -19.37 15.87
N ARG A 145 2.55 -18.98 14.59
CA ARG A 145 2.71 -17.57 14.14
C ARG A 145 1.73 -16.63 14.85
N ASP A 146 0.47 -17.01 14.91
CA ASP A 146 -0.58 -16.16 15.48
C ASP A 146 -0.40 -15.96 16.98
N ASP A 147 0.06 -16.97 17.70
CA ASP A 147 0.37 -16.87 19.13
C ASP A 147 1.58 -15.98 19.38
N ILE A 148 2.61 -16.07 18.52
CA ILE A 148 3.77 -15.18 18.56
C ILE A 148 3.33 -13.73 18.33
N MET A 149 2.51 -13.47 17.31
CA MET A 149 2.03 -12.12 16.97
C MET A 149 1.12 -11.55 18.08
N ARG A 150 0.23 -12.38 18.67
CA ARG A 150 -0.59 -11.98 19.82
C ARG A 150 0.26 -11.67 21.05
N PHE A 151 1.28 -12.47 21.33
CA PHE A 151 2.22 -12.22 22.41
C PHE A 151 2.93 -10.87 22.22
N ILE A 152 3.49 -10.62 21.04
CA ILE A 152 4.16 -9.36 20.69
C ILE A 152 3.21 -8.18 20.89
N TYR A 153 2.00 -8.26 20.35
CA TYR A 153 1.00 -7.21 20.50
C TYR A 153 0.73 -6.90 21.98
N ARG A 154 0.48 -7.91 22.81
CA ARG A 154 0.20 -7.71 24.22
C ARG A 154 1.38 -7.13 25.00
N VAL A 155 2.59 -7.61 24.75
CA VAL A 155 3.78 -7.17 25.47
C VAL A 155 4.25 -5.79 25.03
N TYR A 156 4.34 -5.54 23.72
CA TYR A 156 4.95 -4.32 23.21
C TYR A 156 3.97 -3.18 22.99
N ILE A 157 2.74 -3.48 22.65
CA ILE A 157 1.70 -2.46 22.40
C ILE A 157 0.86 -2.22 23.65
N GLN A 158 0.32 -3.29 24.24
CA GLN A 158 -0.51 -3.18 25.45
C GLN A 158 0.29 -3.13 26.76
N LYS A 159 1.63 -3.27 26.69
CA LYS A 159 2.54 -3.23 27.86
C LYS A 159 2.20 -4.26 28.95
N GLN A 160 1.62 -5.39 28.57
CA GLN A 160 1.29 -6.47 29.48
C GLN A 160 2.53 -7.30 29.84
N ASN A 161 2.64 -7.73 31.06
CA ASN A 161 3.73 -8.62 31.50
C ASN A 161 3.26 -10.08 31.38
N ILE A 162 3.53 -10.69 30.21
CA ILE A 162 3.10 -12.04 29.88
C ILE A 162 4.35 -12.87 29.52
N LYS A 163 4.34 -14.16 29.86
CA LYS A 163 5.42 -15.08 29.46
C LYS A 163 5.32 -15.39 27.96
N PRO A 164 6.46 -15.49 27.24
CA PRO A 164 6.47 -15.88 25.84
C PRO A 164 5.94 -17.32 25.67
N PRO A 165 5.26 -17.60 24.55
CA PRO A 165 4.92 -18.98 24.21
C PRO A 165 6.20 -19.80 23.97
N ILE A 166 6.14 -21.09 24.29
CA ILE A 166 7.27 -22.01 24.07
C ILE A 166 7.30 -22.38 22.58
N VAL A 167 8.06 -21.62 21.82
CA VAL A 167 8.22 -21.81 20.37
C VAL A 167 9.67 -21.56 20.00
N SER A 168 10.27 -22.47 19.26
CA SER A 168 11.60 -22.26 18.67
C SER A 168 11.46 -21.67 17.28
N ILE A 169 12.23 -20.64 16.96
CA ILE A 169 12.24 -19.98 15.66
C ILE A 169 13.66 -19.90 15.10
N ASP A 170 13.81 -20.15 13.80
CA ASP A 170 15.09 -20.00 13.12
C ASP A 170 15.41 -18.54 12.77
N SER A 171 16.66 -18.30 12.34
CA SER A 171 17.13 -16.94 12.00
C SER A 171 16.37 -16.29 10.86
N LYS A 172 15.84 -17.08 9.92
CA LYS A 172 15.05 -16.59 8.78
C LYS A 172 13.65 -16.20 9.25
N GLN A 173 13.03 -17.04 10.07
CA GLN A 173 11.73 -16.78 10.70
C GLN A 173 11.77 -15.54 11.60
N ALA A 174 12.84 -15.40 12.43
CA ALA A 174 13.05 -14.24 13.27
C ALA A 174 13.14 -12.93 12.46
N ARG A 175 13.79 -12.97 11.28
CA ARG A 175 13.87 -11.81 10.37
C ARG A 175 12.51 -11.45 9.80
N ILE A 176 11.73 -12.43 9.35
CA ILE A 176 10.38 -12.22 8.81
C ILE A 176 9.44 -11.66 9.88
N LEU A 177 9.45 -12.24 11.08
CA LEU A 177 8.63 -11.77 12.21
C LEU A 177 9.01 -10.34 12.63
N SER A 178 10.31 -10.00 12.62
CA SER A 178 10.80 -8.65 12.88
C SER A 178 10.21 -7.64 11.89
N GLN A 179 10.21 -7.97 10.60
CA GLN A 179 9.61 -7.13 9.55
C GLN A 179 8.09 -6.99 9.72
N LEU A 180 7.40 -8.08 10.04
CA LEU A 180 5.95 -8.04 10.29
C LEU A 180 5.60 -7.15 11.48
N CYS A 181 6.36 -7.22 12.57
CA CYS A 181 6.10 -6.36 13.73
C CYS A 181 6.33 -4.88 13.43
N GLU A 182 7.33 -4.57 12.59
CA GLU A 182 7.57 -3.20 12.14
C GLU A 182 6.41 -2.71 11.28
N ILE A 183 5.89 -3.53 10.37
CA ILE A 183 4.77 -3.19 9.48
C ILE A 183 3.44 -3.10 10.23
N CYS A 184 3.06 -4.16 10.95
CA CYS A 184 1.72 -4.26 11.53
C CYS A 184 1.54 -3.43 12.81
N TYR A 185 2.61 -3.24 13.56
CA TYR A 185 2.52 -2.63 14.90
C TYR A 185 3.41 -1.41 15.07
N HIS A 186 4.13 -0.99 14.02
CA HIS A 186 5.17 0.05 14.10
C HIS A 186 6.18 -0.20 15.23
N CYS A 187 6.39 -1.49 15.55
CA CYS A 187 7.22 -1.93 16.67
C CYS A 187 8.52 -2.55 16.15
N ARG A 188 9.65 -1.90 16.41
CA ARG A 188 10.95 -2.35 15.95
C ARG A 188 11.55 -3.36 16.93
N ILE A 189 11.42 -4.64 16.61
CA ILE A 189 12.03 -5.74 17.37
C ILE A 189 13.10 -6.37 16.50
N THR A 190 14.36 -6.34 16.95
CA THR A 190 15.45 -6.91 16.15
C THR A 190 15.36 -8.44 16.08
N PRO A 191 15.83 -9.09 15.00
CA PRO A 191 15.86 -10.54 14.88
C PRO A 191 16.59 -11.21 16.06
N THR A 192 17.67 -10.61 16.54
CA THR A 192 18.41 -11.09 17.72
C THR A 192 17.55 -11.10 18.98
N ARG A 193 16.65 -10.16 19.14
CA ARG A 193 15.73 -10.10 20.27
C ARG A 193 14.63 -11.14 20.15
N PHE A 194 14.20 -11.45 18.93
CA PHE A 194 13.27 -12.57 18.66
C PHE A 194 13.88 -13.90 19.11
N HIS A 195 15.14 -14.18 18.77
CA HIS A 195 15.83 -15.40 19.24
C HIS A 195 15.96 -15.51 20.76
N LYS A 196 16.06 -14.37 21.45
CA LYS A 196 16.07 -14.37 22.93
C LYS A 196 14.70 -14.62 23.54
N LEU A 197 13.64 -14.24 22.85
CA LEU A 197 12.25 -14.42 23.29
C LEU A 197 11.72 -15.83 22.97
N PHE A 198 12.19 -16.40 21.87
CA PHE A 198 11.74 -17.67 21.31
C PHE A 198 12.97 -18.53 20.95
N PRO A 199 13.67 -19.09 21.95
CA PRO A 199 14.90 -19.86 21.77
C PRO A 199 14.69 -21.20 21.07
#